data_6e7f6675bc074fbafc5c4d143db23f4f
#
_entry.id   6e7f6675bc074fbafc5c4d143db23f4f
#
_cell.length_a   1.000
_cell.length_b   1.000
_cell.length_c   1.000
_cell.angle_alpha   90.00
_cell.angle_beta   90.00
_cell.angle_gamma   90.00
#
_symmetry.space_group_name_H-M   'P 1'
#
loop_
_entity.id
_entity.type
_entity.pdbx_description
1 polymer ?
#
loop_
_entity_poly.entity_id
_entity_poly.type
_entity_poly.pdbx_seq_one_letter_code
_entity_poly.pdbx_strand_id
1 'polypeptide(L)'
;MLSAPDTQTIDLPTFHSVIDLPYTLTPGRATGTFLAEIGNRRIVGSCFASGKVIAPAEDFSPDDGEDAQKLVEAPHTGVLQGYTTIDDVVIGLIQLDGCDNEFAHTVLGEPATLSVGARVEAVWADGIETSILAIKGFALSPDSPVGKVLPLDAPASPVESIPYAMKLDYEHAYGPYYGRMFDEIREFGRIIGVRGSNGDDALLPPRERDDITHKRTGTWKACEDTGTIRGCSIINLEFVGQTRQPPYVYAEIVLDGASTRLIHMIDVESIEWAKEYVRPGSRVRAVWTTGNRTGSLRDIERFELIDG
;
A
#
# COMPACT_ATOMS: atom_id res chain seq x y z
N MET A 1 -29.29 -22.97 -18.39
CA MET A 1 -28.09 -22.18 -18.67
C MET A 1 -28.53 -20.72 -18.64
N LEU A 2 -28.22 -20.01 -17.57
CA LEU A 2 -28.42 -18.56 -17.48
C LEU A 2 -27.24 -17.94 -18.23
N SER A 3 -27.50 -17.23 -19.33
CA SER A 3 -26.49 -16.42 -20.01
C SER A 3 -26.01 -15.37 -19.07
N ALA A 4 -24.68 -15.21 -18.96
CA ALA A 4 -24.06 -14.09 -18.25
C ALA A 4 -24.64 -12.78 -18.82
N PRO A 5 -24.95 -11.78 -17.98
CA PRO A 5 -25.39 -10.50 -18.49
C PRO A 5 -24.28 -9.91 -19.37
N ASP A 6 -24.65 -9.36 -20.51
CA ASP A 6 -23.78 -8.55 -21.36
C ASP A 6 -23.13 -7.48 -20.47
N THR A 7 -21.85 -7.62 -20.25
CA THR A 7 -21.02 -6.60 -19.57
C THR A 7 -20.89 -5.45 -20.57
N GLN A 8 -21.85 -4.53 -20.60
CA GLN A 8 -21.62 -3.23 -21.21
C GLN A 8 -20.45 -2.63 -20.46
N THR A 9 -19.34 -2.47 -21.16
CA THR A 9 -18.18 -1.72 -20.66
C THR A 9 -18.66 -0.28 -20.47
N ILE A 10 -18.98 0.09 -19.23
CA ILE A 10 -19.29 1.48 -18.89
C ILE A 10 -17.97 2.22 -18.96
N ASP A 11 -17.85 3.10 -19.93
CA ASP A 11 -16.71 4.04 -20.03
C ASP A 11 -16.78 5.02 -18.84
N LEU A 12 -16.12 4.67 -17.75
CA LEU A 12 -16.06 5.49 -16.56
C LEU A 12 -14.86 6.44 -16.67
N PRO A 13 -15.05 7.74 -16.38
CA PRO A 13 -13.94 8.65 -16.30
C PRO A 13 -12.90 8.17 -15.29
N THR A 14 -11.65 8.09 -15.71
CA THR A 14 -10.51 7.64 -14.90
C THR A 14 -9.45 8.73 -14.79
N PHE A 15 -8.63 8.64 -13.76
CA PHE A 15 -7.35 9.32 -13.74
C PHE A 15 -6.22 8.30 -13.55
N HIS A 16 -5.11 8.57 -14.20
CA HIS A 16 -3.89 7.80 -14.04
C HIS A 16 -3.05 8.35 -12.88
N SER A 17 -2.51 7.47 -12.09
CA SER A 17 -1.61 7.82 -11.00
C SER A 17 -0.45 6.84 -10.90
N VAL A 18 0.68 7.32 -10.38
CA VAL A 18 1.88 6.53 -10.14
C VAL A 18 2.27 6.71 -8.68
N ILE A 19 2.39 5.60 -7.96
CA ILE A 19 3.07 5.59 -6.67
C ILE A 19 4.52 5.20 -6.95
N ASP A 20 5.46 6.09 -6.63
CA ASP A 20 6.90 5.85 -6.77
C ASP A 20 7.55 6.13 -5.43
N LEU A 21 8.02 5.06 -4.78
CA LEU A 21 8.60 5.09 -3.43
C LEU A 21 9.98 4.43 -3.44
N PRO A 22 11.03 5.15 -3.88
CA PRO A 22 12.40 4.68 -3.76
C PRO A 22 12.92 4.92 -2.33
N TYR A 23 13.45 3.88 -1.70
CA TYR A 23 14.12 3.99 -0.40
C TYR A 23 15.10 2.83 -0.19
N THR A 24 15.88 2.88 0.88
CA THR A 24 16.83 1.84 1.26
C THR A 24 16.32 1.12 2.50
N LEU A 25 16.23 -0.20 2.43
CA LEU A 25 15.87 -1.08 3.54
C LEU A 25 17.13 -1.61 4.22
N THR A 26 17.07 -1.78 5.52
CA THR A 26 18.02 -2.56 6.31
C THR A 26 17.37 -3.90 6.64
N PRO A 27 17.80 -5.03 6.07
CA PRO A 27 17.11 -6.30 6.20
C PRO A 27 17.28 -6.97 7.57
N GLY A 28 18.19 -6.48 8.42
CA GLY A 28 18.56 -7.17 9.63
C GLY A 28 19.64 -8.24 9.41
N ARG A 29 20.08 -8.89 10.50
CA ARG A 29 21.17 -9.86 10.44
C ARG A 29 20.75 -11.18 9.77
N ALA A 30 19.63 -11.74 10.21
CA ALA A 30 19.19 -13.05 9.71
C ALA A 30 18.77 -13.00 8.24
N THR A 31 17.88 -12.07 7.89
CA THR A 31 17.45 -11.85 6.49
C THR A 31 18.61 -11.39 5.61
N GLY A 32 19.52 -10.55 6.13
CA GLY A 32 20.73 -10.14 5.40
C GLY A 32 21.66 -11.32 5.08
N THR A 33 21.80 -12.28 6.02
CA THR A 33 22.57 -13.52 5.78
C THR A 33 21.86 -14.41 4.75
N PHE A 34 20.53 -14.56 4.86
CA PHE A 34 19.74 -15.29 3.86
C PHE A 34 19.97 -14.70 2.44
N LEU A 35 19.91 -13.38 2.29
CA LEU A 35 20.12 -12.71 1.01
C LEU A 35 21.57 -12.84 0.49
N ALA A 36 22.55 -12.92 1.37
CA ALA A 36 23.94 -13.15 0.98
C ALA A 36 24.16 -14.61 0.52
N GLU A 37 23.50 -15.57 1.18
CA GLU A 37 23.68 -16.98 0.92
C GLU A 37 22.83 -17.52 -0.24
N ILE A 38 21.74 -16.82 -0.59
CA ILE A 38 20.86 -17.28 -1.68
C ILE A 38 21.60 -17.34 -3.03
N GLY A 39 22.56 -16.43 -3.26
CA GLY A 39 23.44 -16.45 -4.43
C GLY A 39 24.38 -17.68 -4.45
N ASN A 40 24.69 -18.21 -3.29
CA ASN A 40 25.44 -19.47 -3.11
C ASN A 40 24.54 -20.71 -3.20
N ARG A 41 23.28 -20.52 -3.57
CA ARG A 41 22.24 -21.56 -3.63
C ARG A 41 22.01 -22.24 -2.27
N ARG A 42 22.06 -21.46 -1.17
CA ARG A 42 21.77 -21.93 0.19
C ARG A 42 20.55 -21.18 0.72
N ILE A 43 19.56 -21.92 1.21
CA ILE A 43 18.38 -21.35 1.85
C ILE A 43 18.66 -21.28 3.34
N VAL A 44 18.76 -20.07 3.89
CA VAL A 44 19.05 -19.89 5.32
C VAL A 44 17.74 -19.76 6.08
N GLY A 45 17.65 -20.50 7.18
CA GLY A 45 16.58 -20.42 8.17
C GLY A 45 17.10 -20.00 9.55
N SER A 46 16.19 -19.73 10.46
CA SER A 46 16.43 -19.42 11.87
C SER A 46 15.92 -20.55 12.75
N CYS A 47 16.71 -20.93 13.75
CA CYS A 47 16.31 -21.91 14.76
C CYS A 47 16.18 -21.19 16.12
N PHE A 48 15.06 -21.42 16.80
CA PHE A 48 14.70 -20.82 18.09
C PHE A 48 14.93 -21.79 19.27
N ALA A 49 14.89 -21.30 20.51
CA ALA A 49 15.10 -22.14 21.70
C ALA A 49 14.02 -23.20 21.85
N SER A 50 12.83 -22.97 21.36
CA SER A 50 11.74 -23.93 21.26
C SER A 50 12.07 -25.16 20.38
N GLY A 51 13.13 -25.06 19.57
CA GLY A 51 13.47 -26.03 18.53
C GLY A 51 12.78 -25.74 17.19
N LYS A 52 11.89 -24.76 17.13
CA LYS A 52 11.23 -24.31 15.90
C LYS A 52 12.24 -23.79 14.89
N VAL A 53 12.06 -24.15 13.63
CA VAL A 53 12.86 -23.65 12.51
C VAL A 53 11.97 -22.94 11.50
N ILE A 54 12.32 -21.72 11.12
CA ILE A 54 11.63 -20.97 10.08
C ILE A 54 12.58 -20.60 8.95
N ALA A 55 12.11 -20.64 7.72
CA ALA A 55 12.83 -20.20 6.52
C ALA A 55 11.85 -19.44 5.58
N PRO A 56 12.28 -18.32 4.99
CA PRO A 56 13.55 -17.58 5.15
C PRO A 56 13.88 -17.17 6.58
N ALA A 57 15.17 -16.89 6.84
CA ALA A 57 15.64 -16.55 8.19
C ALA A 57 15.12 -15.20 8.69
N GLU A 58 14.69 -15.19 9.96
CA GLU A 58 14.21 -14.02 10.69
C GLU A 58 15.03 -13.83 11.99
N ASP A 59 15.24 -12.58 12.43
CA ASP A 59 15.94 -12.32 13.68
C ASP A 59 15.09 -12.67 14.91
N PHE A 60 13.76 -12.64 14.78
CA PHE A 60 12.80 -12.90 15.86
C PHE A 60 11.74 -13.91 15.43
N SER A 61 11.25 -14.67 16.40
CA SER A 61 10.11 -15.56 16.23
C SER A 61 8.83 -14.75 15.97
N PRO A 62 8.05 -15.05 14.93
CA PRO A 62 6.79 -14.35 14.68
C PRO A 62 5.69 -14.67 15.71
N ASP A 63 5.83 -15.75 16.50
CA ASP A 63 4.83 -16.17 17.44
C ASP A 63 4.90 -15.43 18.77
N ASP A 64 6.11 -15.19 19.28
CA ASP A 64 6.35 -14.69 20.63
C ASP A 64 7.46 -13.63 20.73
N GLY A 65 8.14 -13.32 19.62
CA GLY A 65 9.22 -12.35 19.59
C GLY A 65 10.55 -12.83 20.17
N GLU A 66 10.72 -14.15 20.40
CA GLU A 66 11.98 -14.74 20.86
C GLU A 66 13.10 -14.51 19.84
N ASP A 67 14.31 -14.21 20.32
CA ASP A 67 15.51 -14.06 19.48
C ASP A 67 15.90 -15.40 18.84
N ALA A 68 16.30 -15.34 17.56
CA ALA A 68 16.88 -16.49 16.88
C ALA A 68 18.18 -16.93 17.56
N GLN A 69 18.28 -18.20 17.96
CA GLN A 69 19.45 -18.75 18.65
C GLN A 69 20.59 -18.99 17.68
N LYS A 70 20.29 -19.48 16.49
CA LYS A 70 21.27 -19.75 15.42
C LYS A 70 20.62 -19.73 14.05
N LEU A 71 21.44 -19.48 13.05
CA LEU A 71 21.08 -19.67 11.65
C LEU A 71 21.42 -21.11 11.21
N VAL A 72 20.59 -21.64 10.33
CA VAL A 72 20.69 -23.00 9.81
C VAL A 72 20.51 -23.00 8.30
N GLU A 73 20.95 -24.05 7.63
CA GLU A 73 20.70 -24.27 6.22
C GLU A 73 19.46 -25.17 6.06
N ALA A 74 18.41 -24.62 5.47
CA ALA A 74 17.19 -25.34 5.14
C ALA A 74 17.39 -26.12 3.83
N PRO A 75 16.77 -27.30 3.67
CA PRO A 75 16.87 -28.07 2.43
C PRO A 75 16.11 -27.37 1.28
N HIS A 76 16.45 -27.77 0.05
CA HIS A 76 15.81 -27.25 -1.15
C HIS A 76 14.49 -27.95 -1.48
N THR A 77 14.18 -29.02 -0.76
CA THR A 77 12.97 -29.84 -0.94
C THR A 77 11.92 -29.49 0.12
N GLY A 78 10.66 -29.71 -0.23
CA GLY A 78 9.55 -29.43 0.66
C GLY A 78 8.23 -29.96 0.13
N VAL A 79 7.15 -29.47 0.71
CA VAL A 79 5.76 -29.84 0.39
C VAL A 79 4.97 -28.61 0.00
N LEU A 80 4.19 -28.73 -1.07
CA LEU A 80 3.22 -27.71 -1.49
C LEU A 80 2.00 -27.79 -0.58
N GLN A 81 1.81 -26.83 0.30
CA GLN A 81 0.72 -26.78 1.28
C GLN A 81 -0.56 -26.14 0.71
N GLY A 82 -0.40 -25.29 -0.29
CA GLY A 82 -1.50 -24.63 -0.97
C GLY A 82 -1.01 -23.88 -2.20
N TYR A 83 -1.89 -23.52 -3.12
CA TYR A 83 -1.54 -22.69 -4.26
C TYR A 83 -2.73 -21.95 -4.83
N THR A 84 -2.45 -20.88 -5.57
CA THR A 84 -3.41 -20.13 -6.37
C THR A 84 -2.79 -19.72 -7.69
N THR A 85 -3.63 -19.39 -8.66
CA THR A 85 -3.18 -18.92 -9.97
C THR A 85 -3.58 -17.45 -10.14
N ILE A 86 -2.62 -16.65 -10.54
CA ILE A 86 -2.82 -15.24 -10.89
C ILE A 86 -2.32 -15.08 -12.33
N ASP A 87 -3.22 -14.83 -13.26
CA ASP A 87 -2.95 -14.89 -14.69
C ASP A 87 -2.27 -16.23 -15.05
N ASP A 88 -1.08 -16.19 -15.60
CA ASP A 88 -0.30 -17.37 -15.99
C ASP A 88 0.72 -17.82 -14.92
N VAL A 89 0.71 -17.21 -13.72
CA VAL A 89 1.66 -17.51 -12.66
C VAL A 89 0.97 -18.28 -11.54
N VAL A 90 1.58 -19.39 -11.14
CA VAL A 90 1.16 -20.14 -9.95
C VAL A 90 1.99 -19.69 -8.77
N ILE A 91 1.32 -19.24 -7.71
CA ILE A 91 1.92 -18.92 -6.42
C ILE A 91 1.55 -20.03 -5.44
N GLY A 92 2.54 -20.68 -4.88
CA GLY A 92 2.36 -21.73 -3.89
C GLY A 92 2.83 -21.33 -2.51
N LEU A 93 2.23 -21.93 -1.48
CA LEU A 93 2.73 -21.97 -0.13
C LEU A 93 3.58 -23.21 0.02
N ILE A 94 4.89 -23.05 0.24
CA ILE A 94 5.88 -24.11 0.31
C ILE A 94 6.37 -24.24 1.75
N GLN A 95 6.23 -25.42 2.33
CA GLN A 95 6.87 -25.77 3.58
C GLN A 95 8.11 -26.58 3.28
N LEU A 96 9.30 -26.04 3.54
CA LEU A 96 10.55 -26.77 3.38
C LEU A 96 10.68 -27.88 4.42
N ASP A 97 11.33 -28.94 4.06
CA ASP A 97 11.51 -30.08 4.96
C ASP A 97 12.23 -29.67 6.25
N GLY A 98 11.66 -30.02 7.39
CA GLY A 98 12.20 -29.66 8.71
C GLY A 98 12.04 -28.21 9.12
N CYS A 99 11.28 -27.41 8.35
CA CYS A 99 10.85 -26.08 8.73
C CYS A 99 9.40 -26.08 9.21
N ASP A 100 9.07 -25.17 10.13
CA ASP A 100 7.78 -25.11 10.81
C ASP A 100 6.85 -24.01 10.25
N ASN A 101 7.26 -23.37 9.15
CA ASN A 101 6.48 -22.36 8.45
C ASN A 101 6.39 -22.65 6.95
N GLU A 102 5.43 -22.01 6.32
CA GLU A 102 5.34 -21.92 4.87
C GLU A 102 5.78 -20.53 4.39
N PHE A 103 6.29 -20.46 3.16
CA PHE A 103 6.48 -19.19 2.49
C PHE A 103 5.94 -19.22 1.05
N ALA A 104 5.50 -18.07 0.57
CA ALA A 104 4.94 -17.95 -0.76
C ALA A 104 6.04 -17.83 -1.81
N HIS A 105 5.98 -18.66 -2.86
CA HIS A 105 6.87 -18.57 -4.01
C HIS A 105 6.22 -19.11 -5.28
N THR A 106 6.80 -18.80 -6.44
CA THR A 106 6.37 -19.34 -7.72
C THR A 106 6.49 -20.87 -7.74
N VAL A 107 5.45 -21.55 -8.25
CA VAL A 107 5.50 -22.99 -8.55
C VAL A 107 5.54 -23.16 -10.05
N LEU A 108 6.53 -23.92 -10.52
CA LEU A 108 6.77 -24.19 -11.93
C LEU A 108 5.96 -25.41 -12.36
N GLY A 109 5.19 -25.27 -13.44
CA GLY A 109 4.39 -26.35 -14.00
C GLY A 109 2.96 -25.89 -14.26
N GLU A 110 2.22 -26.77 -14.96
CA GLU A 110 0.82 -26.52 -15.29
C GLU A 110 -0.07 -26.69 -14.05
N PRO A 111 -0.97 -25.74 -13.75
CA PRO A 111 -1.83 -25.81 -12.56
C PRO A 111 -2.58 -27.15 -12.42
N ALA A 112 -3.01 -27.73 -13.55
CA ALA A 112 -3.73 -29.02 -13.57
C ALA A 112 -2.89 -30.22 -13.09
N THR A 113 -1.57 -30.09 -13.02
CA THR A 113 -0.66 -31.15 -12.55
C THR A 113 -0.33 -31.02 -11.07
N LEU A 114 -0.70 -29.90 -10.44
CA LEU A 114 -0.37 -29.60 -9.06
C LEU A 114 -1.42 -30.19 -8.10
N SER A 115 -0.97 -30.61 -6.95
CA SER A 115 -1.84 -31.02 -5.84
C SER A 115 -1.25 -30.60 -4.51
N VAL A 116 -2.10 -30.24 -3.57
CA VAL A 116 -1.68 -30.02 -2.18
C VAL A 116 -1.10 -31.32 -1.63
N GLY A 117 0.01 -31.21 -0.91
CA GLY A 117 0.77 -32.37 -0.42
C GLY A 117 1.84 -32.89 -1.41
N ALA A 118 1.92 -32.34 -2.62
CA ALA A 118 2.94 -32.74 -3.59
C ALA A 118 4.34 -32.32 -3.12
N ARG A 119 5.32 -33.22 -3.39
CA ARG A 119 6.74 -32.92 -3.18
C ARG A 119 7.24 -31.94 -4.22
N VAL A 120 7.97 -30.94 -3.77
CA VAL A 120 8.57 -29.89 -4.61
C VAL A 120 10.03 -29.68 -4.26
N GLU A 121 10.77 -29.15 -5.23
CA GLU A 121 12.19 -28.84 -5.08
C GLU A 121 12.50 -27.50 -5.73
N ALA A 122 13.39 -26.72 -5.12
CA ALA A 122 13.81 -25.41 -5.60
C ALA A 122 14.60 -25.53 -6.91
N VAL A 123 14.19 -24.73 -7.90
CA VAL A 123 14.88 -24.53 -9.17
C VAL A 123 15.54 -23.17 -9.13
N TRP A 124 16.84 -23.16 -9.39
CA TRP A 124 17.64 -21.94 -9.27
C TRP A 124 17.73 -21.18 -10.59
N ALA A 125 17.72 -19.86 -10.50
CA ALA A 125 18.04 -18.95 -11.61
C ALA A 125 19.55 -18.69 -11.67
N ASP A 126 20.04 -18.40 -12.87
CA ASP A 126 21.44 -18.03 -13.06
C ASP A 126 21.59 -16.50 -13.03
N GLY A 127 22.71 -16.01 -12.46
CA GLY A 127 23.08 -14.59 -12.48
C GLY A 127 22.31 -13.69 -11.52
N ILE A 128 21.57 -14.25 -10.56
CA ILE A 128 20.89 -13.49 -9.49
C ILE A 128 21.56 -13.87 -8.16
N GLU A 129 22.12 -12.87 -7.46
CA GLU A 129 23.00 -13.14 -6.31
C GLU A 129 22.37 -12.77 -4.95
N THR A 130 21.62 -11.68 -4.85
CA THR A 130 21.14 -11.15 -3.56
C THR A 130 19.64 -10.90 -3.54
N SER A 131 18.87 -11.81 -4.10
CA SER A 131 17.42 -11.70 -4.19
C SER A 131 16.76 -13.06 -4.01
N ILE A 132 15.57 -13.11 -3.43
CA ILE A 132 14.72 -14.31 -3.40
C ILE A 132 14.44 -14.86 -4.81
N LEU A 133 14.53 -14.01 -5.84
CA LEU A 133 14.40 -14.40 -7.24
C LEU A 133 15.55 -15.28 -7.76
N ALA A 134 16.62 -15.49 -6.98
CA ALA A 134 17.62 -16.53 -7.23
C ALA A 134 17.00 -17.93 -7.19
N ILE A 135 15.92 -18.12 -6.44
CA ILE A 135 15.02 -19.24 -6.59
C ILE A 135 14.05 -18.87 -7.73
N LYS A 136 14.22 -19.50 -8.90
CA LYS A 136 13.31 -19.29 -10.04
C LYS A 136 11.89 -19.72 -9.71
N GLY A 137 11.76 -20.77 -8.89
CA GLY A 137 10.49 -21.33 -8.44
C GLY A 137 10.72 -22.74 -7.90
N PHE A 138 9.63 -23.37 -7.47
CA PHE A 138 9.63 -24.76 -7.03
C PHE A 138 8.95 -25.64 -8.09
N ALA A 139 9.60 -26.73 -8.47
CA ALA A 139 9.06 -27.71 -9.42
C ALA A 139 8.63 -28.98 -8.70
N LEU A 140 7.65 -29.69 -9.28
CA LEU A 140 7.27 -31.02 -8.80
C LEU A 140 8.48 -31.95 -8.80
N SER A 141 8.74 -32.62 -7.69
CA SER A 141 9.84 -33.58 -7.51
C SER A 141 9.37 -34.78 -6.66
N PRO A 142 8.49 -35.65 -7.21
CA PRO A 142 7.85 -36.74 -6.45
C PRO A 142 8.84 -37.68 -5.77
N ASP A 143 9.97 -37.90 -6.38
CA ASP A 143 11.01 -38.85 -5.93
C ASP A 143 12.10 -38.20 -5.06
N SER A 144 12.01 -36.88 -4.80
CA SER A 144 12.99 -36.19 -3.97
C SER A 144 12.93 -36.72 -2.53
N PRO A 145 14.09 -37.06 -1.94
CA PRO A 145 14.12 -37.50 -0.54
C PRO A 145 13.72 -36.34 0.39
N VAL A 146 13.24 -36.68 1.57
CA VAL A 146 13.02 -35.71 2.62
C VAL A 146 14.35 -35.10 3.05
N GLY A 147 14.49 -33.81 2.86
CA GLY A 147 15.69 -33.05 3.23
C GLY A 147 15.84 -32.91 4.74
N LYS A 148 17.00 -32.47 5.17
CA LYS A 148 17.29 -32.21 6.60
C LYS A 148 17.86 -30.81 6.76
N VAL A 149 17.46 -30.16 7.82
CA VAL A 149 18.09 -28.90 8.26
C VAL A 149 19.52 -29.21 8.74
N LEU A 150 20.46 -28.44 8.25
CA LEU A 150 21.90 -28.59 8.55
C LEU A 150 22.43 -27.37 9.30
N PRO A 151 23.52 -27.47 10.06
CA PRO A 151 24.24 -26.30 10.53
C PRO A 151 24.65 -25.40 9.37
N LEU A 152 24.57 -24.10 9.55
CA LEU A 152 25.06 -23.13 8.57
C LEU A 152 26.55 -22.87 8.82
N ASP A 153 27.41 -23.54 8.06
CA ASP A 153 28.85 -23.40 8.20
C ASP A 153 29.38 -22.23 7.37
N ALA A 154 30.27 -21.44 7.98
CA ALA A 154 30.97 -20.31 7.37
C ALA A 154 30.06 -19.40 6.51
N PRO A 155 29.03 -18.78 7.09
CA PRO A 155 28.12 -17.93 6.32
C PRO A 155 28.81 -16.70 5.75
N ALA A 156 28.36 -16.24 4.61
CA ALA A 156 28.76 -14.97 4.04
C ALA A 156 28.34 -13.79 4.98
N SER A 157 29.04 -12.66 4.85
CA SER A 157 28.66 -11.45 5.57
C SER A 157 27.24 -11.04 5.15
N PRO A 158 26.39 -10.63 6.10
CA PRO A 158 25.02 -10.20 5.79
C PRO A 158 24.97 -9.04 4.81
N VAL A 159 23.98 -9.00 3.95
CA VAL A 159 23.64 -7.81 3.16
C VAL A 159 23.15 -6.75 4.14
N GLU A 160 23.82 -5.59 4.18
CA GLU A 160 23.51 -4.53 5.15
C GLU A 160 22.35 -3.62 4.70
N SER A 161 22.17 -3.47 3.39
CA SER A 161 21.12 -2.62 2.83
C SER A 161 20.64 -3.11 1.46
N ILE A 162 19.36 -2.89 1.19
CA ILE A 162 18.71 -3.26 -0.06
C ILE A 162 18.06 -2.02 -0.66
N PRO A 163 18.33 -1.66 -1.91
CA PRO A 163 17.54 -0.65 -2.60
C PRO A 163 16.13 -1.20 -2.84
N TYR A 164 15.14 -0.43 -2.43
CA TYR A 164 13.74 -0.74 -2.67
C TYR A 164 13.15 0.34 -3.57
N ALA A 165 12.53 -0.06 -4.65
CA ALA A 165 11.83 0.84 -5.55
C ALA A 165 10.46 0.24 -5.88
N MET A 166 9.44 0.68 -5.17
CA MET A 166 8.07 0.36 -5.53
C MET A 166 7.57 1.40 -6.53
N LYS A 167 7.28 0.96 -7.74
CA LYS A 167 6.61 1.78 -8.73
C LYS A 167 5.33 1.09 -9.15
N LEU A 168 4.22 1.73 -8.84
CA LEU A 168 2.89 1.21 -9.13
C LEU A 168 2.14 2.21 -10.01
N ASP A 169 1.93 1.83 -11.27
CA ASP A 169 1.07 2.53 -12.21
C ASP A 169 -0.37 2.00 -12.06
N TYR A 170 -1.34 2.89 -11.94
CA TYR A 170 -2.74 2.49 -11.87
C TYR A 170 -3.68 3.55 -12.44
N GLU A 171 -4.82 3.08 -12.92
CA GLU A 171 -5.95 3.89 -13.29
C GLU A 171 -7.05 3.77 -12.24
N HIS A 172 -7.63 4.90 -11.84
CA HIS A 172 -8.69 4.96 -10.87
C HIS A 172 -9.95 5.57 -11.47
N ALA A 173 -11.03 4.78 -11.52
CA ALA A 173 -12.34 5.26 -11.89
C ALA A 173 -12.99 5.97 -10.70
N TYR A 174 -13.20 7.27 -10.80
CA TYR A 174 -13.74 8.08 -9.69
C TYR A 174 -15.28 8.14 -9.65
N GLY A 175 -15.95 7.54 -10.61
CA GLY A 175 -17.40 7.42 -10.63
C GLY A 175 -18.17 8.73 -10.84
N PRO A 176 -19.52 8.67 -10.96
CA PRO A 176 -20.32 9.82 -11.38
C PRO A 176 -20.44 10.93 -10.34
N TYR A 177 -20.33 10.61 -9.06
CA TYR A 177 -20.45 11.63 -7.99
C TYR A 177 -19.23 12.53 -7.95
N TYR A 178 -18.04 11.95 -7.92
CA TYR A 178 -16.79 12.72 -8.00
C TYR A 178 -16.65 13.39 -9.36
N GLY A 179 -17.01 12.71 -10.44
CA GLY A 179 -16.94 13.26 -11.79
C GLY A 179 -17.74 14.56 -11.89
N ARG A 180 -18.97 14.59 -11.40
CA ARG A 180 -19.77 15.81 -11.38
C ARG A 180 -19.17 16.91 -10.53
N MET A 181 -18.62 16.60 -9.36
CA MET A 181 -17.92 17.58 -8.54
C MET A 181 -16.70 18.16 -9.28
N PHE A 182 -15.92 17.32 -9.95
CA PHE A 182 -14.76 17.74 -10.73
C PHE A 182 -15.16 18.61 -11.94
N ASP A 183 -16.25 18.31 -12.61
CA ASP A 183 -16.79 19.15 -13.68
C ASP A 183 -17.20 20.53 -13.16
N GLU A 184 -17.87 20.62 -12.02
CA GLU A 184 -18.27 21.88 -11.40
C GLU A 184 -17.05 22.71 -10.95
N ILE A 185 -15.98 22.06 -10.48
CA ILE A 185 -14.72 22.73 -10.17
C ILE A 185 -14.10 23.28 -11.45
N ARG A 186 -14.02 22.47 -12.51
CA ARG A 186 -13.41 22.88 -13.79
C ARG A 186 -14.14 24.03 -14.45
N GLU A 187 -15.46 23.93 -14.57
CA GLU A 187 -16.25 24.88 -15.35
C GLU A 187 -16.62 26.13 -14.58
N PHE A 188 -16.93 25.99 -13.30
CA PHE A 188 -17.50 27.09 -12.52
C PHE A 188 -16.65 27.54 -11.33
N GLY A 189 -15.57 26.78 -10.98
CA GLY A 189 -14.76 27.09 -9.80
C GLY A 189 -15.55 27.02 -8.49
N ARG A 190 -16.40 26.01 -8.35
CA ARG A 190 -17.22 25.82 -7.15
C ARG A 190 -17.21 24.38 -6.69
N ILE A 191 -17.32 24.19 -5.38
CA ILE A 191 -17.42 22.87 -4.75
C ILE A 191 -18.90 22.55 -4.56
N ILE A 192 -19.31 21.36 -5.02
CA ILE A 192 -20.64 20.83 -4.77
C ILE A 192 -20.58 19.51 -3.99
N GLY A 193 -21.57 19.31 -3.14
CA GLY A 193 -21.81 18.04 -2.46
C GLY A 193 -23.23 17.54 -2.69
N VAL A 194 -23.61 16.51 -1.99
CA VAL A 194 -24.97 15.92 -2.02
C VAL A 194 -25.57 15.98 -0.63
N ARG A 195 -26.86 16.29 -0.54
CA ARG A 195 -27.56 16.27 0.75
C ARG A 195 -27.66 14.85 1.29
N GLY A 196 -27.28 14.68 2.55
CA GLY A 196 -27.55 13.45 3.29
C GLY A 196 -29.05 13.24 3.53
N SER A 197 -29.39 12.09 4.08
CA SER A 197 -30.79 11.74 4.36
C SER A 197 -31.40 12.47 5.56
N ASN A 198 -30.60 13.09 6.41
CA ASN A 198 -31.00 13.64 7.69
C ASN A 198 -30.68 15.15 7.86
N GLY A 199 -30.35 15.86 6.80
CA GLY A 199 -29.97 17.28 6.93
C GLY A 199 -29.98 18.05 5.63
N ASP A 200 -29.87 19.37 5.77
CA ASP A 200 -29.84 20.31 4.64
C ASP A 200 -28.43 20.56 4.14
N ASP A 201 -27.38 20.17 4.91
CA ASP A 201 -26.00 20.39 4.55
C ASP A 201 -25.45 19.29 3.66
N ALA A 202 -24.50 19.66 2.83
CA ALA A 202 -23.90 18.77 1.85
C ALA A 202 -22.88 17.82 2.47
N LEU A 203 -22.88 16.56 2.04
CA LEU A 203 -21.79 15.63 2.24
C LEU A 203 -20.67 15.90 1.22
N LEU A 204 -19.46 16.10 1.68
CA LEU A 204 -18.24 16.25 0.90
C LEU A 204 -17.22 15.18 1.30
N PRO A 205 -16.54 14.51 0.35
CA PRO A 205 -16.87 14.47 -1.08
C PRO A 205 -18.26 13.86 -1.34
N PRO A 206 -18.90 14.19 -2.49
CA PRO A 206 -20.22 13.67 -2.81
C PRO A 206 -20.20 12.15 -3.02
N ARG A 207 -21.23 11.46 -2.57
CA ARG A 207 -21.32 9.99 -2.61
C ARG A 207 -22.77 9.53 -2.72
N GLU A 208 -22.97 8.32 -3.26
CA GLU A 208 -24.31 7.79 -3.50
C GLU A 208 -25.10 7.51 -2.21
N ARG A 209 -24.38 7.15 -1.13
CA ARG A 209 -25.00 6.77 0.14
C ARG A 209 -24.45 7.61 1.28
N ASP A 210 -25.34 7.92 2.20
CA ASP A 210 -25.04 8.56 3.47
C ASP A 210 -24.33 7.55 4.40
N ASP A 211 -23.20 7.90 4.96
CA ASP A 211 -22.36 7.01 5.77
C ASP A 211 -23.01 6.55 7.07
N ILE A 212 -23.93 7.38 7.60
CA ILE A 212 -24.57 7.13 8.90
C ILE A 212 -25.85 6.31 8.72
N THR A 213 -26.66 6.68 7.73
CA THR A 213 -27.98 6.09 7.55
C THR A 213 -28.01 5.00 6.49
N HIS A 214 -26.96 4.89 5.67
CA HIS A 214 -26.82 4.00 4.51
C HIS A 214 -27.90 4.18 3.43
N LYS A 215 -28.73 5.23 3.54
CA LYS A 215 -29.73 5.57 2.53
C LYS A 215 -29.07 6.31 1.36
N ARG A 216 -29.75 6.29 0.23
CA ARG A 216 -29.34 7.09 -0.93
C ARG A 216 -29.35 8.58 -0.57
N THR A 217 -28.34 9.28 -1.05
CA THR A 217 -28.23 10.72 -0.88
C THR A 217 -29.24 11.46 -1.77
N GLY A 218 -29.51 12.70 -1.42
CA GLY A 218 -30.52 13.52 -2.05
C GLY A 218 -30.00 14.39 -3.20
N THR A 219 -30.41 15.66 -3.17
CA THR A 219 -30.11 16.65 -4.19
C THR A 219 -28.70 17.22 -4.04
N TRP A 220 -28.16 17.73 -5.14
CA TRP A 220 -26.91 18.45 -5.17
C TRP A 220 -27.03 19.83 -4.52
N LYS A 221 -25.97 20.25 -3.85
CA LYS A 221 -25.89 21.54 -3.18
C LYS A 221 -24.48 22.11 -3.33
N ALA A 222 -24.38 23.39 -3.72
CA ALA A 222 -23.12 24.11 -3.70
C ALA A 222 -22.75 24.45 -2.25
N CYS A 223 -21.45 24.38 -1.95
CA CYS A 223 -20.87 24.86 -0.72
C CYS A 223 -20.20 26.22 -0.97
N GLU A 224 -20.04 27.02 0.09
CA GLU A 224 -19.32 28.28 0.00
C GLU A 224 -17.80 28.02 -0.04
N ASP A 225 -17.05 29.02 -0.50
CA ASP A 225 -15.58 28.98 -0.50
C ASP A 225 -14.98 29.20 0.88
N THR A 226 -15.80 29.54 1.86
CA THR A 226 -15.42 29.74 3.25
C THR A 226 -15.72 28.51 4.09
N GLY A 227 -15.01 28.38 5.22
CA GLY A 227 -15.20 27.24 6.12
C GLY A 227 -14.54 27.44 7.48
N THR A 228 -14.64 26.42 8.30
CA THR A 228 -14.06 26.40 9.64
C THR A 228 -13.13 25.19 9.81
N ILE A 229 -11.94 25.43 10.34
CA ILE A 229 -10.99 24.38 10.69
C ILE A 229 -11.54 23.55 11.85
N ARG A 230 -11.51 22.22 11.73
CA ARG A 230 -11.93 21.27 12.78
C ARG A 230 -10.75 20.50 13.37
N GLY A 231 -9.67 20.37 12.62
CA GLY A 231 -8.44 19.75 13.03
C GLY A 231 -7.32 20.23 12.12
N CYS A 232 -6.08 20.19 12.58
CA CYS A 232 -4.93 20.56 11.77
C CYS A 232 -3.66 19.84 12.23
N SER A 233 -2.73 19.66 11.28
CA SER A 233 -1.38 19.13 11.51
C SER A 233 -0.36 20.04 10.82
N ILE A 234 0.64 20.49 11.58
CA ILE A 234 1.74 21.29 11.04
C ILE A 234 2.80 20.33 10.49
N ILE A 235 3.10 20.45 9.22
CA ILE A 235 4.13 19.68 8.54
C ILE A 235 5.41 20.54 8.55
N ASN A 236 6.42 20.06 9.25
CA ASN A 236 7.70 20.74 9.46
C ASN A 236 8.91 19.90 9.00
N LEU A 237 8.69 18.69 8.52
CA LEU A 237 9.71 17.80 8.02
C LEU A 237 9.53 17.57 6.52
N GLU A 238 10.66 17.51 5.84
CA GLU A 238 10.72 17.16 4.42
C GLU A 238 10.80 15.65 4.27
N PHE A 239 10.01 15.09 3.35
CA PHE A 239 10.04 13.66 3.01
C PHE A 239 9.85 13.45 1.50
N VAL A 240 10.30 12.29 1.04
CA VAL A 240 10.21 11.91 -0.38
C VAL A 240 8.75 11.89 -0.83
N GLY A 241 8.48 12.51 -1.99
CA GLY A 241 7.14 12.55 -2.58
C GLY A 241 6.27 13.73 -2.14
N GLN A 242 6.78 14.62 -1.27
CA GLN A 242 6.08 15.88 -0.98
C GLN A 242 5.94 16.74 -2.23
N THR A 243 4.75 17.30 -2.41
CA THR A 243 4.46 18.24 -3.50
C THR A 243 4.77 19.68 -3.12
N ARG A 244 5.09 19.94 -1.85
CA ARG A 244 5.32 21.28 -1.30
C ARG A 244 6.40 21.26 -0.22
N GLN A 245 7.21 22.31 -0.17
CA GLN A 245 8.23 22.50 0.87
C GLN A 245 7.59 22.91 2.21
N PRO A 246 8.00 22.30 3.34
CA PRO A 246 7.60 22.74 4.67
C PRO A 246 8.14 24.17 5.00
N PRO A 247 7.48 24.91 5.92
CA PRO A 247 6.31 24.51 6.68
C PRO A 247 5.01 24.75 5.95
N TYR A 248 4.03 23.88 6.15
CA TYR A 248 2.64 24.06 5.75
C TYR A 248 1.72 23.31 6.71
N VAL A 249 0.43 23.57 6.64
CA VAL A 249 -0.55 22.88 7.47
C VAL A 249 -1.51 22.08 6.60
N TYR A 250 -1.76 20.83 6.97
CA TYR A 250 -2.96 20.10 6.53
C TYR A 250 -4.07 20.37 7.55
N ALA A 251 -5.21 20.85 7.06
CA ALA A 251 -6.36 21.11 7.89
C ALA A 251 -7.58 20.33 7.43
N GLU A 252 -8.34 19.85 8.40
CA GLU A 252 -9.71 19.37 8.20
C GLU A 252 -10.64 20.57 8.24
N ILE A 253 -11.26 20.90 7.11
CA ILE A 253 -12.08 22.08 6.92
C ILE A 253 -13.53 21.64 6.67
N VAL A 254 -14.48 22.16 7.43
CA VAL A 254 -15.89 22.06 7.12
C VAL A 254 -16.29 23.35 6.40
N LEU A 255 -16.60 23.25 5.11
CA LEU A 255 -17.07 24.38 4.32
C LEU A 255 -18.46 24.80 4.78
N ASP A 256 -18.77 26.08 4.64
CA ASP A 256 -20.11 26.59 4.93
C ASP A 256 -21.12 25.95 3.97
N GLY A 257 -22.16 25.36 4.53
CA GLY A 257 -23.13 24.55 3.79
C GLY A 257 -22.76 23.07 3.63
N ALA A 258 -21.63 22.62 4.20
CA ALA A 258 -21.26 21.21 4.27
C ALA A 258 -21.37 20.65 5.70
N SER A 259 -21.64 19.36 5.82
CA SER A 259 -21.66 18.62 7.09
C SER A 259 -20.45 17.74 7.32
N THR A 260 -19.64 17.54 6.30
CA THR A 260 -18.43 16.70 6.34
C THR A 260 -17.18 17.51 6.05
N ARG A 261 -16.02 16.93 6.35
CA ARG A 261 -14.73 17.60 6.30
C ARG A 261 -14.06 17.42 4.96
N LEU A 262 -13.44 18.49 4.47
CA LEU A 262 -12.46 18.48 3.38
C LEU A 262 -11.06 18.62 3.98
N ILE A 263 -10.11 17.81 3.54
CA ILE A 263 -8.71 17.98 3.92
C ILE A 263 -8.00 18.79 2.85
N HIS A 264 -7.39 19.90 3.25
CA HIS A 264 -6.62 20.73 2.35
C HIS A 264 -5.47 21.45 3.06
N MET A 265 -4.58 22.06 2.27
CA MET A 265 -3.42 22.79 2.76
C MET A 265 -3.77 24.24 3.09
N ILE A 266 -3.11 24.73 4.16
CA ILE A 266 -3.06 26.14 4.51
C ILE A 266 -1.61 26.60 4.40
N ASP A 267 -1.36 27.70 3.69
CA ASP A 267 -0.05 28.34 3.67
C ASP A 267 0.21 29.02 4.99
N VAL A 268 1.43 28.90 5.47
CA VAL A 268 1.87 29.47 6.72
C VAL A 268 3.22 30.16 6.55
N GLU A 269 3.44 31.24 7.28
CA GLU A 269 4.69 32.01 7.22
C GLU A 269 5.82 31.31 7.98
N SER A 270 5.49 30.68 9.10
CA SER A 270 6.41 29.94 9.96
C SER A 270 5.67 28.93 10.82
N ILE A 271 6.42 28.03 11.47
CA ILE A 271 5.86 27.07 12.42
C ILE A 271 5.23 27.80 13.63
N GLU A 272 5.88 28.84 14.11
CA GLU A 272 5.42 29.65 15.25
C GLU A 272 4.11 30.35 14.90
N TRP A 273 4.04 30.97 13.74
CA TRP A 273 2.82 31.57 13.22
C TRP A 273 1.70 30.54 13.10
N ALA A 274 2.02 29.36 12.55
CA ALA A 274 1.00 28.29 12.40
C ALA A 274 0.45 27.84 13.75
N LYS A 275 1.29 27.68 14.78
CA LYS A 275 0.87 27.32 16.15
C LYS A 275 -0.03 28.37 16.81
N GLU A 276 0.20 29.63 16.50
CA GLU A 276 -0.55 30.74 17.08
C GLU A 276 -1.91 30.92 16.40
N TYR A 277 -1.96 30.89 15.07
CA TYR A 277 -3.13 31.32 14.31
C TYR A 277 -3.94 30.17 13.70
N VAL A 278 -3.32 29.02 13.36
CA VAL A 278 -4.01 27.90 12.71
C VAL A 278 -4.47 26.88 13.75
N ARG A 279 -5.74 26.95 14.12
CA ARG A 279 -6.31 26.09 15.17
C ARG A 279 -7.77 25.74 14.90
N PRO A 280 -8.31 24.69 15.53
CA PRO A 280 -9.73 24.41 15.46
C PRO A 280 -10.58 25.64 15.85
N GLY A 281 -11.56 25.96 15.01
CA GLY A 281 -12.39 27.15 15.12
C GLY A 281 -11.97 28.33 14.24
N SER A 282 -10.74 28.38 13.74
CA SER A 282 -10.31 29.42 12.79
C SER A 282 -11.11 29.36 11.50
N ARG A 283 -11.45 30.54 10.98
CA ARG A 283 -12.16 30.71 9.71
C ARG A 283 -11.19 30.78 8.55
N VAL A 284 -11.54 30.13 7.45
CA VAL A 284 -10.70 30.06 6.23
C VAL A 284 -11.50 30.29 4.98
N ARG A 285 -10.80 30.72 3.92
CA ARG A 285 -11.32 30.86 2.56
C ARG A 285 -10.44 30.12 1.56
N ALA A 286 -11.05 29.47 0.59
CA ALA A 286 -10.35 28.87 -0.54
C ALA A 286 -9.78 29.94 -1.47
N VAL A 287 -8.53 29.75 -1.88
CA VAL A 287 -7.86 30.53 -2.92
C VAL A 287 -7.78 29.65 -4.15
N TRP A 288 -8.50 30.03 -5.18
CA TRP A 288 -8.56 29.30 -6.41
C TRP A 288 -7.42 29.66 -7.36
N THR A 289 -6.98 28.70 -8.18
CA THR A 289 -6.03 28.96 -9.25
C THR A 289 -6.57 30.03 -10.20
N THR A 290 -5.68 30.93 -10.64
CA THR A 290 -6.00 31.97 -11.61
C THR A 290 -5.88 31.49 -13.06
N GLY A 291 -5.31 30.31 -13.28
CA GLY A 291 -5.16 29.70 -14.60
C GLY A 291 -6.35 28.82 -15.01
N ASN A 292 -6.09 27.99 -16.02
CA ASN A 292 -7.08 27.00 -16.45
C ASN A 292 -7.27 25.95 -15.36
N ARG A 293 -8.49 25.75 -14.94
CA ARG A 293 -8.85 24.71 -13.97
C ARG A 293 -8.85 23.34 -14.64
N THR A 294 -8.32 22.37 -13.92
CA THR A 294 -8.18 20.98 -14.38
C THR A 294 -9.40 20.10 -13.98
N GLY A 295 -10.21 20.56 -13.05
CA GLY A 295 -11.31 19.81 -12.49
C GLY A 295 -10.88 18.91 -11.33
N SER A 296 -9.92 19.36 -10.54
CA SER A 296 -9.47 18.65 -9.35
C SER A 296 -9.45 19.55 -8.13
N LEU A 297 -9.39 18.97 -6.93
CA LEU A 297 -9.22 19.75 -5.69
C LEU A 297 -7.90 20.53 -5.66
N ARG A 298 -6.94 20.23 -6.54
CA ARG A 298 -5.69 20.99 -6.70
C ARG A 298 -5.91 22.37 -7.36
N ASP A 299 -7.08 22.59 -7.97
CA ASP A 299 -7.47 23.91 -8.48
C ASP A 299 -7.76 24.90 -7.34
N ILE A 300 -7.95 24.42 -6.11
CA ILE A 300 -7.80 25.20 -4.89
C ILE A 300 -6.31 25.17 -4.54
N GLU A 301 -5.61 26.28 -4.73
CA GLU A 301 -4.17 26.35 -4.44
C GLU A 301 -3.88 26.17 -2.96
N ARG A 302 -4.71 26.75 -2.12
CA ARG A 302 -4.63 26.73 -0.66
C ARG A 302 -5.90 27.26 -0.01
N PHE A 303 -5.96 27.14 1.29
CA PHE A 303 -6.85 27.97 2.11
C PHE A 303 -6.02 29.02 2.86
N GLU A 304 -6.62 30.17 3.10
CA GLU A 304 -6.05 31.27 3.89
C GLU A 304 -6.99 31.62 5.06
N LEU A 305 -6.42 32.12 6.18
CA LEU A 305 -7.21 32.61 7.30
C LEU A 305 -7.97 33.89 6.88
N ILE A 306 -9.25 33.99 7.27
CA ILE A 306 -10.07 35.18 6.99
C ILE A 306 -9.96 36.19 8.12
N ASP A 307 -9.88 35.69 9.37
CA ASP A 307 -9.80 36.45 10.59
C ASP A 307 -8.44 36.18 11.25
N GLY A 308 -7.48 37.03 11.02
CA GLY A 308 -6.14 36.99 11.61
C GLY A 308 -5.75 38.32 12.22
#